data_141ce6d9c0be7e0e7ca5cbfb0bc694d0
#
_entry.id   141ce6d9c0be7e0e7ca5cbfb0bc694d0
#
_cell.length_a   1.000
_cell.length_b   1.000
_cell.length_c   1.000
_cell.angle_alpha   90.00
_cell.angle_beta   90.00
_cell.angle_gamma   90.00
#
_symmetry.space_group_name_H-M   'P 1'
#
loop_
_entity.id
_entity.type
_entity.pdbx_description
1 polymer ?
#
loop_
_entity_poly.entity_id
_entity_poly.type
_entity_poly.pdbx_seq_one_letter_code
_entity_poly.pdbx_strand_id
1 'polypeptide(L)'
;MDIGQIIRTARKAKKLSLEELAHQVDSDSGNLSRLERGLQSTTPEKLKQIMSVLGIQLTPQIDAGMSNVQMALQPSREPKEYPLISWVIAGEWAESSDNFHPGDADEWIASTENAGDHGFWLTVRGDSMTCAGNPSFPEGSRILVMPEADLISGKYYVVKMLDSGESTFKQYIEDAGLKYLRPLNTAYRTIQINGECKFIGRVIDTKMTGL
;
A
#
# COMPACT_ATOMS: atom_id res chain seq x y z
N MET A 1 0.29 11.57 -20.06
CA MET A 1 -1.06 11.35 -19.48
C MET A 1 -1.78 12.69 -19.54
N ASP A 2 -3.02 12.73 -20.04
CA ASP A 2 -3.77 13.99 -20.17
C ASP A 2 -4.25 14.46 -18.78
N ILE A 3 -4.14 15.76 -18.52
CA ILE A 3 -4.50 16.39 -17.23
C ILE A 3 -6.00 16.14 -16.88
N GLY A 4 -6.86 16.07 -17.90
CA GLY A 4 -8.27 15.75 -17.72
C GLY A 4 -8.49 14.34 -17.14
N GLN A 5 -7.71 13.38 -17.57
CA GLN A 5 -7.77 12.00 -17.04
C GLN A 5 -7.29 11.92 -15.59
N ILE A 6 -6.29 12.73 -15.23
CA ILE A 6 -5.78 12.82 -13.85
C ILE A 6 -6.87 13.36 -12.92
N ILE A 7 -7.51 14.46 -13.31
CA ILE A 7 -8.62 15.08 -12.57
C ILE A 7 -9.76 14.07 -12.38
N ARG A 8 -10.15 13.36 -13.45
CA ARG A 8 -11.22 12.36 -13.41
C ARG A 8 -10.90 11.21 -12.45
N THR A 9 -9.68 10.73 -12.49
CA THR A 9 -9.23 9.61 -11.62
C THR A 9 -9.24 10.05 -10.16
N ALA A 10 -8.67 11.23 -9.85
CA ALA A 10 -8.63 11.77 -8.50
C ALA A 10 -10.03 12.05 -7.93
N ARG A 11 -10.94 12.61 -8.74
CA ARG A 11 -12.33 12.83 -8.34
C ARG A 11 -13.03 11.51 -7.98
N LYS A 12 -12.88 10.48 -8.83
CA LYS A 12 -13.48 9.16 -8.57
C LYS A 12 -12.88 8.50 -7.32
N ALA A 13 -11.58 8.66 -7.09
CA ALA A 13 -10.92 8.16 -5.88
C ALA A 13 -11.49 8.80 -4.60
N LYS A 14 -11.86 10.10 -4.66
CA LYS A 14 -12.57 10.81 -3.59
C LYS A 14 -14.08 10.55 -3.56
N LYS A 15 -14.61 9.70 -4.45
CA LYS A 15 -16.05 9.39 -4.59
C LYS A 15 -16.92 10.64 -4.84
N LEU A 16 -16.36 11.69 -5.41
CA LEU A 16 -17.08 12.92 -5.74
C LEU A 16 -17.79 12.79 -7.09
N SER A 17 -19.04 13.25 -7.17
CA SER A 17 -19.74 13.46 -8.43
C SER A 17 -19.17 14.66 -9.19
N LEU A 18 -19.50 14.83 -10.46
CA LEU A 18 -19.14 16.03 -11.22
C LEU A 18 -19.77 17.31 -10.64
N GLU A 19 -20.99 17.20 -10.14
CA GLU A 19 -21.74 18.31 -9.56
C GLU A 19 -21.14 18.75 -8.22
N GLU A 20 -20.77 17.80 -7.36
CA GLU A 20 -20.12 18.09 -6.08
C GLU A 20 -18.75 18.77 -6.27
N LEU A 21 -17.94 18.30 -7.22
CA LEU A 21 -16.68 18.94 -7.53
C LEU A 21 -16.92 20.33 -8.12
N ALA A 22 -17.89 20.48 -9.04
CA ALA A 22 -18.25 21.77 -9.63
C ALA A 22 -18.63 22.80 -8.59
N HIS A 23 -19.43 22.40 -7.61
CA HIS A 23 -19.84 23.26 -6.50
C HIS A 23 -18.64 23.71 -5.63
N GLN A 24 -17.70 22.80 -5.34
CA GLN A 24 -16.52 23.09 -4.52
C GLN A 24 -15.53 24.01 -5.21
N VAL A 25 -15.50 24.02 -6.54
CA VAL A 25 -14.58 24.86 -7.32
C VAL A 25 -15.28 26.02 -8.03
N ASP A 26 -16.52 26.33 -7.67
CA ASP A 26 -17.33 27.38 -8.28
C ASP A 26 -17.27 27.33 -9.81
N SER A 27 -17.69 26.19 -10.37
CA SER A 27 -17.69 25.88 -11.80
C SER A 27 -18.97 25.17 -12.21
N ASP A 28 -19.14 25.00 -13.51
CA ASP A 28 -20.24 24.24 -14.11
C ASP A 28 -19.84 22.76 -14.35
N SER A 29 -20.73 21.81 -14.07
CA SER A 29 -20.45 20.39 -14.22
C SER A 29 -20.20 20.00 -15.68
N GLY A 30 -20.81 20.70 -16.64
CA GLY A 30 -20.58 20.51 -18.07
C GLY A 30 -19.16 20.94 -18.48
N ASN A 31 -18.66 22.04 -17.93
CA ASN A 31 -17.28 22.50 -18.16
C ASN A 31 -16.27 21.50 -17.57
N LEU A 32 -16.50 21.04 -16.35
CA LEU A 32 -15.66 19.99 -15.75
C LEU A 32 -15.68 18.68 -16.53
N SER A 33 -16.83 18.29 -17.03
CA SER A 33 -16.95 17.08 -17.88
C SER A 33 -16.15 17.21 -19.19
N ARG A 34 -16.13 18.40 -19.81
CA ARG A 34 -15.32 18.65 -21.01
C ARG A 34 -13.83 18.69 -20.69
N LEU A 35 -13.46 19.28 -19.56
CA LEU A 35 -12.08 19.32 -19.07
C LEU A 35 -11.55 17.89 -18.80
N GLU A 36 -12.34 17.05 -18.12
CA GLU A 36 -11.96 15.65 -17.84
C GLU A 36 -11.79 14.80 -19.11
N ARG A 37 -12.47 15.16 -20.20
CA ARG A 37 -12.35 14.49 -21.50
C ARG A 37 -11.28 15.10 -22.40
N GLY A 38 -10.59 16.13 -21.96
CA GLY A 38 -9.58 16.83 -22.76
C GLY A 38 -10.17 17.70 -23.90
N LEU A 39 -11.48 17.99 -23.86
CA LEU A 39 -12.18 18.75 -24.90
C LEU A 39 -12.17 20.26 -24.65
N GLN A 40 -11.70 20.68 -23.47
CA GLN A 40 -11.65 22.09 -23.09
C GLN A 40 -10.46 22.32 -22.14
N SER A 41 -9.78 23.45 -22.31
CA SER A 41 -8.77 23.94 -21.36
C SER A 41 -9.43 24.79 -20.27
N THR A 42 -8.73 24.99 -19.17
CA THR A 42 -9.16 25.87 -18.08
C THR A 42 -8.05 26.85 -17.72
N THR A 43 -8.39 27.93 -16.99
CA THR A 43 -7.37 28.89 -16.54
C THR A 43 -6.44 28.23 -15.50
N PRO A 44 -5.18 28.71 -15.40
CA PRO A 44 -4.23 28.20 -14.40
C PRO A 44 -4.76 28.30 -12.97
N GLU A 45 -5.49 29.36 -12.65
CA GLU A 45 -6.07 29.60 -11.32
C GLU A 45 -7.16 28.57 -11.00
N LYS A 46 -8.05 28.31 -11.97
CA LYS A 46 -9.12 27.32 -11.84
C LYS A 46 -8.54 25.90 -11.76
N LEU A 47 -7.49 25.61 -12.54
CA LEU A 47 -6.79 24.35 -12.48
C LEU A 47 -6.18 24.12 -11.09
N LYS A 48 -5.50 25.15 -10.55
CA LYS A 48 -4.92 25.10 -9.19
C LYS A 48 -5.98 24.85 -8.11
N GLN A 49 -7.15 25.47 -8.25
CA GLN A 49 -8.28 25.28 -7.34
C GLN A 49 -8.81 23.82 -7.40
N ILE A 50 -9.02 23.28 -8.61
CA ILE A 50 -9.43 21.89 -8.82
C ILE A 50 -8.41 20.93 -8.20
N MET A 51 -7.13 21.16 -8.44
CA MET A 51 -6.05 20.32 -7.92
C MET A 51 -6.00 20.36 -6.39
N SER A 52 -6.16 21.53 -5.79
CA SER A 52 -6.20 21.69 -4.33
C SER A 52 -7.36 20.89 -3.70
N VAL A 53 -8.57 21.01 -4.28
CA VAL A 53 -9.77 20.28 -3.80
C VAL A 53 -9.57 18.76 -3.93
N LEU A 54 -8.92 18.32 -5.01
CA LEU A 54 -8.67 16.89 -5.27
C LEU A 54 -7.42 16.37 -4.54
N GLY A 55 -6.63 17.25 -3.90
CA GLY A 55 -5.38 16.86 -3.25
C GLY A 55 -4.29 16.45 -4.23
N ILE A 56 -4.30 17.00 -5.45
CA ILE A 56 -3.28 16.74 -6.47
C ILE A 56 -2.15 17.76 -6.27
N GLN A 57 -0.95 17.31 -5.93
CA GLN A 57 0.23 18.19 -5.83
C GLN A 57 1.02 18.15 -7.13
N LEU A 58 1.27 19.33 -7.70
CA LEU A 58 2.24 19.50 -8.78
C LEU A 58 3.59 19.88 -8.18
N THR A 59 4.53 18.93 -8.18
CA THR A 59 5.93 19.28 -7.94
C THR A 59 6.52 19.85 -9.23
N PRO A 60 7.12 21.06 -9.22
CA PRO A 60 7.75 21.61 -10.42
C PRO A 60 8.95 20.75 -10.82
N GLN A 61 9.00 20.29 -12.08
CA GLN A 61 10.20 19.70 -12.65
C GLN A 61 11.27 20.77 -12.84
N ILE A 62 12.43 20.54 -12.24
CA ILE A 62 13.66 21.21 -12.67
C ILE A 62 14.25 20.30 -13.75
N ASP A 63 14.16 20.71 -15.01
CA ASP A 63 14.83 20.05 -16.13
C ASP A 63 16.36 20.18 -15.97
N ALA A 64 16.96 19.19 -15.30
CA ALA A 64 18.39 18.91 -15.43
C ALA A 64 18.50 17.55 -16.14
N GLY A 65 19.01 17.55 -17.33
CA GLY A 65 19.04 16.43 -18.25
C GLY A 65 19.49 15.09 -17.61
N MET A 66 18.85 14.00 -18.05
CA MET A 66 19.02 12.62 -17.62
C MET A 66 18.53 12.28 -16.21
N SER A 67 17.24 12.47 -15.96
CA SER A 67 16.59 11.90 -14.77
C SER A 67 15.92 10.57 -15.14
N ASN A 68 16.28 9.49 -14.45
CA ASN A 68 15.58 8.22 -14.45
C ASN A 68 14.33 8.25 -13.54
N VAL A 69 13.92 9.44 -13.09
CA VAL A 69 12.77 9.65 -12.23
C VAL A 69 11.63 10.26 -13.03
N GLN A 70 10.52 9.57 -13.14
CA GLN A 70 9.27 10.07 -13.72
C GLN A 70 8.37 10.63 -12.63
N MET A 71 7.74 11.76 -12.91
CA MET A 71 6.74 12.33 -12.02
C MET A 71 5.50 11.42 -11.94
N ALA A 72 5.21 10.87 -10.78
CA ALA A 72 3.98 10.16 -10.52
C ALA A 72 2.99 11.13 -9.83
N LEU A 73 1.94 11.51 -10.55
CA LEU A 73 0.81 12.24 -9.98
C LEU A 73 -0.08 11.23 -9.24
N GLN A 74 0.11 11.11 -7.95
CA GLN A 74 -0.77 10.30 -7.11
C GLN A 74 -1.72 11.21 -6.34
N PRO A 75 -3.02 10.86 -6.21
CA PRO A 75 -3.89 11.53 -5.26
C PRO A 75 -3.28 11.33 -3.86
N SER A 76 -2.98 12.45 -3.17
CA SER A 76 -2.49 12.36 -1.80
C SER A 76 -3.61 11.81 -0.93
N ARG A 77 -3.45 10.57 -0.45
CA ARG A 77 -4.23 10.07 0.68
C ARG A 77 -3.62 10.67 1.94
N GLU A 78 -4.45 11.10 2.86
CA GLU A 78 -3.96 11.48 4.19
C GLU A 78 -3.27 10.26 4.80
N PRO A 79 -2.01 10.38 5.23
CA PRO A 79 -1.30 9.27 5.82
C PRO A 79 -1.97 8.90 7.15
N LYS A 80 -2.19 7.59 7.33
CA LYS A 80 -2.64 7.01 8.60
C LYS A 80 -1.43 6.39 9.30
N GLU A 81 -1.33 6.57 10.60
CA GLU A 81 -0.27 5.98 11.41
C GLU A 81 -0.67 4.58 11.87
N TYR A 82 0.28 3.66 11.82
CA TYR A 82 0.14 2.27 12.28
C TYR A 82 1.27 1.91 13.24
N PRO A 83 1.00 1.12 14.27
CA PRO A 83 1.99 0.73 15.26
C PRO A 83 3.04 -0.22 14.66
N LEU A 84 4.30 -0.03 15.06
CA LEU A 84 5.35 -1.03 14.85
C LEU A 84 5.32 -2.00 16.03
N ILE A 85 5.10 -3.29 15.75
CA ILE A 85 5.00 -4.33 16.77
C ILE A 85 6.05 -5.42 16.57
N SER A 86 6.30 -6.22 17.61
CA SER A 86 7.18 -7.38 17.51
C SER A 86 6.53 -8.57 16.81
N TRP A 87 7.34 -9.50 16.30
CA TRP A 87 6.85 -10.76 15.71
C TRP A 87 6.10 -11.64 16.69
N VAL A 88 6.40 -11.55 17.98
CA VAL A 88 5.72 -12.29 19.05
C VAL A 88 4.28 -11.77 19.17
N ILE A 89 4.12 -10.46 19.29
CA ILE A 89 2.80 -9.80 19.37
C ILE A 89 1.96 -10.10 18.12
N ALA A 90 2.58 -10.02 16.91
CA ALA A 90 1.88 -10.37 15.68
C ALA A 90 1.41 -11.84 15.64
N GLY A 91 2.20 -12.75 16.20
CA GLY A 91 1.82 -14.16 16.35
C GLY A 91 0.66 -14.38 17.32
N GLU A 92 0.61 -13.66 18.42
CA GLU A 92 -0.48 -13.68 19.40
C GLU A 92 -1.76 -13.06 18.85
N TRP A 93 -1.62 -11.99 18.08
CA TRP A 93 -2.76 -11.37 17.39
C TRP A 93 -3.49 -12.33 16.46
N ALA A 94 -2.76 -13.23 15.81
CA ALA A 94 -3.38 -14.29 15.02
C ALA A 94 -4.32 -15.19 15.84
N GLU A 95 -4.15 -15.27 17.15
CA GLU A 95 -4.98 -16.10 18.04
C GLU A 95 -6.19 -15.33 18.57
N SER A 96 -6.04 -14.03 18.89
CA SER A 96 -7.11 -13.17 19.38
C SER A 96 -6.87 -11.71 19.00
N SER A 97 -7.74 -11.15 18.19
CA SER A 97 -7.70 -9.73 17.77
C SER A 97 -7.95 -8.75 18.91
N ASP A 98 -8.45 -9.22 20.05
CA ASP A 98 -8.82 -8.39 21.22
C ASP A 98 -7.64 -8.07 22.14
N ASN A 99 -6.46 -8.67 21.91
CA ASN A 99 -5.32 -8.57 22.82
C ASN A 99 -4.35 -7.41 22.50
N PHE A 100 -4.63 -6.60 21.50
CA PHE A 100 -3.76 -5.46 21.18
C PHE A 100 -4.16 -4.22 21.97
N HIS A 101 -3.24 -3.74 22.80
CA HIS A 101 -3.36 -2.42 23.44
C HIS A 101 -2.41 -1.44 22.71
N PRO A 102 -2.92 -0.26 22.26
CA PRO A 102 -2.11 0.76 21.59
C PRO A 102 -0.84 1.20 22.34
N GLY A 103 -0.73 0.87 23.63
CA GLY A 103 0.45 1.15 24.46
C GLY A 103 1.63 0.20 24.26
N ASP A 104 1.46 -0.90 23.54
CA ASP A 104 2.49 -1.93 23.33
C ASP A 104 3.35 -1.68 22.08
N ALA A 105 3.13 -0.57 21.37
CA ALA A 105 3.87 -0.21 20.17
C ALA A 105 5.16 0.54 20.50
N ASP A 106 6.30 0.07 19.95
CA ASP A 106 7.59 0.74 20.07
C ASP A 106 7.62 2.09 19.33
N GLU A 107 6.89 2.17 18.20
CA GLU A 107 6.89 3.34 17.29
C GLU A 107 5.60 3.35 16.46
N TRP A 108 5.14 4.54 16.05
CA TRP A 108 4.05 4.72 15.09
C TRP A 108 4.60 5.24 13.76
N ILE A 109 4.22 4.59 12.66
CA ILE A 109 4.77 4.88 11.34
C ILE A 109 3.63 5.17 10.37
N ALA A 110 3.69 6.33 9.72
CA ALA A 110 2.69 6.76 8.75
C ALA A 110 2.77 5.93 7.45
N SER A 111 1.62 5.64 6.83
CA SER A 111 1.52 5.13 5.45
C SER A 111 0.34 5.76 4.74
N THR A 112 0.46 5.94 3.42
CA THR A 112 -0.65 6.32 2.53
C THR A 112 -1.52 5.13 2.13
N GLU A 113 -1.08 3.90 2.43
CA GLU A 113 -1.85 2.69 2.22
C GLU A 113 -2.79 2.42 3.39
N ASN A 114 -3.98 1.91 3.08
CA ASN A 114 -4.99 1.61 4.09
C ASN A 114 -4.90 0.14 4.52
N ALA A 115 -4.34 -0.10 5.70
CA ALA A 115 -4.27 -1.42 6.33
C ALA A 115 -5.46 -1.74 7.23
N GLY A 116 -6.52 -0.93 7.20
CA GLY A 116 -7.66 -1.05 8.12
C GLY A 116 -7.36 -0.48 9.51
N ASP A 117 -8.23 -0.77 10.48
CA ASP A 117 -8.07 -0.24 11.84
C ASP A 117 -7.09 -1.07 12.67
N HIS A 118 -6.86 -2.30 12.27
CA HIS A 118 -5.94 -3.24 12.92
C HIS A 118 -4.62 -3.43 12.17
N GLY A 119 -4.30 -2.55 11.21
CA GLY A 119 -3.03 -2.58 10.50
C GLY A 119 -1.83 -2.34 11.41
N PHE A 120 -0.70 -2.96 11.11
CA PHE A 120 0.53 -2.81 11.90
C PHE A 120 1.79 -3.00 11.04
N TRP A 121 2.89 -2.44 11.50
CA TRP A 121 4.20 -2.63 10.92
C TRP A 121 4.97 -3.75 11.62
N LEU A 122 5.76 -4.48 10.82
CA LEU A 122 6.78 -5.42 11.30
C LEU A 122 8.13 -5.11 10.67
N THR A 123 9.20 -5.39 11.39
CA THR A 123 10.57 -5.35 10.83
C THR A 123 10.91 -6.72 10.25
N VAL A 124 11.32 -6.77 9.00
CA VAL A 124 11.75 -8.01 8.32
C VAL A 124 12.98 -8.59 9.01
N ARG A 125 12.97 -9.89 9.28
CA ARG A 125 14.07 -10.66 9.85
C ARG A 125 14.57 -11.69 8.85
N GLY A 126 15.89 -11.79 8.73
CA GLY A 126 16.56 -12.69 7.80
C GLY A 126 16.40 -12.28 6.34
N ASP A 127 16.97 -13.06 5.45
CA ASP A 127 17.12 -12.75 4.03
C ASP A 127 16.24 -13.60 3.10
N SER A 128 15.32 -14.40 3.65
CA SER A 128 14.47 -15.31 2.84
C SER A 128 13.58 -14.58 1.83
N MET A 129 13.34 -13.29 2.03
CA MET A 129 12.55 -12.43 1.13
C MET A 129 13.42 -11.39 0.40
N THR A 130 14.73 -11.57 0.38
CA THR A 130 15.70 -10.74 -0.35
C THR A 130 16.02 -11.38 -1.69
N CYS A 131 15.95 -10.62 -2.77
CA CYS A 131 16.35 -11.08 -4.10
C CYS A 131 16.92 -9.92 -4.94
N ALA A 132 17.54 -10.25 -6.07
CA ALA A 132 18.05 -9.25 -7.02
C ALA A 132 16.94 -8.57 -7.84
N GLY A 133 15.71 -9.10 -7.79
CA GLY A 133 14.55 -8.57 -8.50
C GLY A 133 13.76 -7.55 -7.68
N ASN A 134 12.64 -7.09 -8.24
CA ASN A 134 11.69 -6.21 -7.58
C ASN A 134 10.30 -6.88 -7.57
N PRO A 135 9.62 -6.98 -6.42
CA PRO A 135 10.04 -6.48 -5.12
C PRO A 135 11.10 -7.35 -4.42
N SER A 136 11.88 -6.72 -3.54
CA SER A 136 12.82 -7.36 -2.61
C SER A 136 12.61 -6.76 -1.23
N PHE A 137 12.67 -7.58 -0.18
CA PHE A 137 12.46 -7.17 1.21
C PHE A 137 13.70 -7.55 2.04
N PRO A 138 14.74 -6.72 2.03
CA PRO A 138 15.95 -6.95 2.82
C PRO A 138 15.65 -6.96 4.31
N GLU A 139 16.50 -7.63 5.07
CA GLU A 139 16.48 -7.58 6.52
C GLU A 139 16.53 -6.14 7.03
N GLY A 140 15.74 -5.82 8.06
CA GLY A 140 15.60 -4.47 8.59
C GLY A 140 14.55 -3.62 7.88
N SER A 141 14.07 -4.01 6.70
CA SER A 141 12.92 -3.33 6.05
C SER A 141 11.68 -3.42 6.93
N ARG A 142 10.83 -2.41 6.87
CA ARG A 142 9.52 -2.41 7.55
C ARG A 142 8.44 -2.76 6.55
N ILE A 143 7.54 -3.66 6.92
CA ILE A 143 6.39 -4.11 6.12
C ILE A 143 5.09 -3.78 6.83
N LEU A 144 4.14 -3.14 6.12
CA LEU A 144 2.80 -2.86 6.63
C LEU A 144 1.89 -4.05 6.34
N VAL A 145 1.31 -4.58 7.40
CA VAL A 145 0.43 -5.76 7.36
C VAL A 145 -1.02 -5.33 7.53
N MET A 146 -1.88 -5.83 6.65
CA MET A 146 -3.34 -5.72 6.73
C MET A 146 -3.91 -7.08 7.14
N PRO A 147 -4.39 -7.25 8.41
CA PRO A 147 -4.83 -8.54 8.94
C PRO A 147 -6.06 -9.13 8.22
N GLU A 148 -7.03 -8.30 7.92
CA GLU A 148 -8.34 -8.71 7.36
C GLU A 148 -8.33 -8.76 5.83
N ALA A 149 -7.25 -9.23 5.23
CA ALA A 149 -7.09 -9.24 3.78
C ALA A 149 -7.42 -10.61 3.17
N ASP A 150 -8.14 -10.58 2.05
CA ASP A 150 -8.37 -11.77 1.23
C ASP A 150 -7.06 -12.39 0.75
N LEU A 151 -7.04 -13.73 0.64
CA LEU A 151 -5.93 -14.47 0.06
C LEU A 151 -5.92 -14.34 -1.45
N ILE A 152 -4.86 -13.75 -1.98
CA ILE A 152 -4.66 -13.53 -3.42
C ILE A 152 -3.32 -14.14 -3.81
N SER A 153 -3.33 -15.09 -4.75
CA SER A 153 -2.11 -15.70 -5.28
C SER A 153 -1.15 -14.64 -5.85
N GLY A 154 0.13 -14.78 -5.56
CA GLY A 154 1.18 -13.84 -5.94
C GLY A 154 1.42 -12.70 -4.94
N LYS A 155 0.57 -12.51 -3.93
CA LYS A 155 0.75 -11.50 -2.89
C LYS A 155 1.58 -12.03 -1.71
N TYR A 156 2.00 -11.11 -0.84
CA TYR A 156 2.91 -11.36 0.27
C TYR A 156 2.15 -11.36 1.58
N TYR A 157 2.45 -12.35 2.44
CA TYR A 157 1.73 -12.55 3.69
C TYR A 157 2.67 -12.86 4.84
N VAL A 158 2.28 -12.40 6.01
CA VAL A 158 2.79 -12.89 7.29
C VAL A 158 1.92 -14.06 7.71
N VAL A 159 2.54 -15.18 8.02
CA VAL A 159 1.86 -16.47 8.29
C VAL A 159 2.43 -17.07 9.55
N LYS A 160 1.58 -17.60 10.42
CA LYS A 160 1.97 -18.41 11.59
C LYS A 160 1.86 -19.89 11.22
N MET A 161 2.94 -20.63 11.38
CA MET A 161 2.95 -22.09 11.26
C MET A 161 2.39 -22.68 12.56
N LEU A 162 1.39 -23.56 12.46
CA LEU A 162 0.71 -24.11 13.64
C LEU A 162 1.49 -25.26 14.29
N ASP A 163 2.34 -25.93 13.54
CA ASP A 163 3.20 -27.01 13.99
C ASP A 163 4.39 -26.51 14.84
N SER A 164 5.06 -25.45 14.39
CA SER A 164 6.22 -24.88 15.08
C SER A 164 5.89 -23.66 15.95
N GLY A 165 4.72 -23.04 15.75
CA GLY A 165 4.34 -21.77 16.37
C GLY A 165 5.10 -20.57 15.80
N GLU A 166 5.99 -20.77 14.83
CA GLU A 166 6.80 -19.69 14.24
C GLU A 166 6.01 -18.86 13.23
N SER A 167 6.23 -17.54 13.26
CA SER A 167 5.71 -16.62 12.26
C SER A 167 6.75 -16.40 11.16
N THR A 168 6.31 -16.42 9.91
CA THR A 168 7.17 -16.23 8.74
C THR A 168 6.55 -15.29 7.72
N PHE A 169 7.39 -14.64 6.91
CA PHE A 169 6.99 -13.76 5.81
C PHE A 169 7.32 -14.42 4.47
N LYS A 170 6.32 -14.65 3.61
CA LYS A 170 6.46 -15.35 2.33
C LYS A 170 5.48 -14.82 1.29
N GLN A 171 5.74 -15.17 0.02
CA GLN A 171 4.78 -15.01 -1.06
C GLN A 171 3.81 -16.20 -1.05
N TYR A 172 2.52 -15.90 -1.05
CA TYR A 172 1.48 -16.92 -1.24
C TYR A 172 1.31 -17.23 -2.72
N ILE A 173 1.33 -18.50 -3.08
CA ILE A 173 1.09 -19.01 -4.43
C ILE A 173 0.01 -20.07 -4.37
N GLU A 174 -0.96 -19.98 -5.25
CA GLU A 174 -1.94 -21.02 -5.50
C GLU A 174 -1.82 -21.44 -6.95
N ASP A 175 -1.57 -22.74 -7.16
CA ASP A 175 -1.40 -23.33 -8.47
C ASP A 175 -2.01 -24.74 -8.50
N ALA A 176 -2.88 -25.00 -9.49
CA ALA A 176 -3.58 -26.28 -9.68
C ALA A 176 -4.27 -26.81 -8.40
N GLY A 177 -4.82 -25.91 -7.56
CA GLY A 177 -5.47 -26.25 -6.30
C GLY A 177 -4.52 -26.53 -5.14
N LEU A 178 -3.21 -26.44 -5.34
CA LEU A 178 -2.21 -26.56 -4.30
C LEU A 178 -1.77 -25.17 -3.85
N LYS A 179 -1.48 -25.02 -2.56
CA LYS A 179 -1.11 -23.75 -1.93
C LYS A 179 0.31 -23.82 -1.40
N TYR A 180 1.06 -22.75 -1.63
CA TYR A 180 2.48 -22.68 -1.29
C TYR A 180 2.84 -21.34 -0.63
N LEU A 181 3.83 -21.38 0.25
CA LEU A 181 4.56 -20.21 0.75
C LEU A 181 5.94 -20.19 0.11
N ARG A 182 6.15 -19.27 -0.82
CA ARG A 182 7.38 -19.15 -1.61
C ARG A 182 8.27 -18.04 -1.06
N PRO A 183 9.53 -18.32 -0.71
CA PRO A 183 10.53 -17.30 -0.46
C PRO A 183 10.91 -16.61 -1.78
N LEU A 184 11.35 -15.34 -1.73
CA LEU A 184 11.94 -14.66 -2.88
C LEU A 184 13.41 -15.05 -3.07
N ASN A 185 14.10 -15.38 -1.99
CA ASN A 185 15.45 -15.91 -2.03
C ASN A 185 15.41 -17.39 -2.40
N THR A 186 15.97 -17.75 -3.56
CA THR A 186 15.99 -19.11 -4.10
C THR A 186 16.84 -20.10 -3.31
N ALA A 187 17.66 -19.63 -2.37
CA ALA A 187 18.41 -20.50 -1.44
C ALA A 187 17.49 -21.16 -0.41
N TYR A 188 16.27 -20.66 -0.23
CA TYR A 188 15.29 -21.19 0.69
C TYR A 188 14.25 -22.05 -0.03
N ARG A 189 13.73 -23.06 0.65
CA ARG A 189 12.71 -23.96 0.08
C ARG A 189 11.32 -23.33 0.07
N THR A 190 10.56 -23.61 -0.97
CA THR A 190 9.11 -23.37 -1.00
C THR A 190 8.42 -24.37 -0.07
N ILE A 191 7.49 -23.89 0.75
CA ILE A 191 6.73 -24.69 1.71
C ILE A 191 5.34 -24.93 1.13
N GLN A 192 4.93 -26.18 1.00
CA GLN A 192 3.56 -26.51 0.64
C GLN A 192 2.66 -26.39 1.88
N ILE A 193 1.51 -25.75 1.73
CA ILE A 193 0.54 -25.57 2.81
C ILE A 193 -0.39 -26.76 2.82
N ASN A 194 -0.32 -27.57 3.88
CA ASN A 194 -1.18 -28.75 4.08
C ASN A 194 -2.26 -28.52 5.16
N GLY A 195 -2.69 -27.25 5.35
CA GLY A 195 -3.69 -26.88 6.35
C GLY A 195 -3.12 -26.43 7.71
N GLU A 196 -1.82 -26.49 7.90
CA GLU A 196 -1.14 -26.25 9.19
C GLU A 196 -0.58 -24.84 9.34
N CYS A 197 -1.23 -23.83 8.76
CA CYS A 197 -0.82 -22.44 8.92
C CYS A 197 -2.00 -21.48 9.04
N LYS A 198 -1.80 -20.38 9.76
CA LYS A 198 -2.74 -19.27 9.90
C LYS A 198 -2.16 -18.00 9.28
N PHE A 199 -2.88 -17.40 8.34
CA PHE A 199 -2.50 -16.12 7.76
C PHE A 199 -2.78 -15.02 8.78
N ILE A 200 -1.74 -14.26 9.15
CA ILE A 200 -1.82 -13.12 10.06
C ILE A 200 -2.29 -11.89 9.29
N GLY A 201 -1.80 -11.70 8.06
CA GLY A 201 -2.24 -10.62 7.19
C GLY A 201 -1.40 -10.47 5.93
N ARG A 202 -1.92 -9.65 5.02
CA ARG A 202 -1.27 -9.32 3.75
C ARG A 202 -0.37 -8.10 3.89
N VAL A 203 0.82 -8.17 3.33
CA VAL A 203 1.72 -7.02 3.22
C VAL A 203 1.26 -6.13 2.08
N ILE A 204 1.04 -4.84 2.37
CA ILE A 204 0.50 -3.85 1.43
C ILE A 204 1.42 -2.66 1.19
N ASP A 205 2.39 -2.42 2.08
CA ASP A 205 3.38 -1.36 1.96
C ASP A 205 4.72 -1.83 2.51
N THR A 206 5.80 -1.18 2.10
CA THR A 206 7.15 -1.44 2.61
C THR A 206 7.96 -0.17 2.69
N LYS A 207 8.77 -0.05 3.75
CA LYS A 207 9.75 1.04 3.92
C LYS A 207 11.12 0.48 4.17
N MET A 208 12.10 0.99 3.44
CA MET A 208 13.51 0.75 3.73
C MET A 208 13.99 1.75 4.77
N THR A 209 14.74 1.27 5.75
CA THR A 209 15.35 2.09 6.80
C THR A 209 16.86 2.02 6.67
N GLY A 210 17.56 3.12 6.96
CA GLY A 210 19.03 3.12 7.00
C GLY A 210 19.71 3.37 5.64
N LEU A 211 19.04 4.12 4.73
CA LEU A 211 19.67 4.64 3.51
C LEU A 211 20.44 5.92 3.79
#